data_3cde10c45716642dd232a6cebeaa869d
#
_entry.id   3cde10c45716642dd232a6cebeaa869d
#
_cell.length_a   1.000
_cell.length_b   1.000
_cell.length_c   1.000
_cell.angle_alpha   90.00
_cell.angle_beta   90.00
_cell.angle_gamma   90.00
#
_symmetry.space_group_name_H-M   'P 1'
#
loop_
_entity.id
_entity.type
_entity.pdbx_description
1 polymer ?
#
loop_
_entity_poly.entity_id
_entity_poly.type
_entity_poly.pdbx_seq_one_letter_code
_entity_poly.pdbx_strand_id
1 'polypeptide(L)'
;MQIKAISQKLKGKPTMTEGTAYSILMICGISHFLNDMIQSIIPSIYPILKDQFDFSFAQIGIITLVFQMTSSILQPFTGLYADRHPRPYALSVGMCFTLAGLLALAFANHYLTILIAVSIVGFGSSVFHPTASRVTQMASGGKKSLAQSIFQVGGNGGSALGPLLAAIIILPYGQHSISWFALAALLAALIMVRLGAW
;
A
#
# COMPACT_ATOMS: atom_id res chain seq x y z
N MET A 1 -17.49 -40.14 -10.99
CA MET A 1 -16.62 -39.21 -11.73
C MET A 1 -16.64 -37.76 -11.18
N GLN A 2 -17.79 -37.29 -10.68
CA GLN A 2 -17.93 -35.93 -10.10
C GLN A 2 -17.12 -35.67 -8.82
N ILE A 3 -16.92 -36.64 -7.93
CA ILE A 3 -16.20 -36.46 -6.65
C ILE A 3 -14.71 -36.16 -6.85
N LYS A 4 -14.06 -36.73 -7.88
CA LYS A 4 -12.65 -36.41 -8.19
C LYS A 4 -12.46 -34.96 -8.73
N ALA A 5 -13.44 -34.46 -9.48
CA ALA A 5 -13.40 -33.09 -10.00
C ALA A 5 -13.59 -32.04 -8.89
N ILE A 6 -14.42 -32.33 -7.89
CA ILE A 6 -14.60 -31.48 -6.70
C ILE A 6 -13.34 -31.49 -5.83
N SER A 7 -12.68 -32.65 -5.66
CA SER A 7 -11.42 -32.78 -4.92
C SER A 7 -10.26 -32.01 -5.57
N GLN A 8 -10.17 -31.97 -6.91
CA GLN A 8 -9.17 -31.17 -7.61
C GLN A 8 -9.43 -29.65 -7.54
N LYS A 9 -10.70 -29.23 -7.52
CA LYS A 9 -11.08 -27.83 -7.37
C LYS A 9 -10.83 -27.27 -5.96
N LEU A 10 -10.74 -28.15 -4.95
CA LEU A 10 -10.43 -27.81 -3.56
C LEU A 10 -8.92 -27.70 -3.27
N LYS A 11 -8.06 -28.28 -4.12
CA LYS A 11 -6.59 -28.22 -3.97
C LYS A 11 -5.97 -26.84 -4.23
N GLY A 12 -6.74 -25.88 -4.74
CA GLY A 12 -6.27 -24.51 -5.00
C GLY A 12 -6.80 -23.45 -4.00
N LYS A 13 -7.57 -23.84 -2.98
CA LYS A 13 -7.97 -22.90 -1.93
C LYS A 13 -6.82 -22.77 -0.91
N PRO A 14 -6.37 -21.54 -0.59
CA PRO A 14 -5.41 -21.34 0.47
C PRO A 14 -5.94 -21.94 1.76
N THR A 15 -5.21 -22.90 2.32
CA THR A 15 -5.56 -23.55 3.58
C THR A 15 -5.38 -22.56 4.72
N MET A 16 -6.44 -22.34 5.50
CA MET A 16 -6.32 -21.60 6.77
C MET A 16 -5.37 -22.37 7.67
N THR A 17 -4.42 -21.67 8.30
CA THR A 17 -3.54 -22.29 9.31
C THR A 17 -4.39 -22.79 10.49
N GLU A 18 -4.12 -23.99 10.99
CA GLU A 18 -4.81 -24.55 12.16
C GLU A 18 -4.61 -23.72 13.43
N GLY A 19 -3.54 -22.91 13.49
CA GLY A 19 -3.21 -21.98 14.57
C GLY A 19 -2.97 -20.56 14.07
N THR A 20 -3.01 -19.59 14.98
CA THR A 20 -2.71 -18.20 14.67
C THR A 20 -1.24 -18.02 14.34
N ALA A 21 -0.91 -17.57 13.13
CA ALA A 21 0.47 -17.28 12.69
C ALA A 21 0.87 -15.85 13.09
N TYR A 22 1.22 -15.63 14.37
CA TYR A 22 1.52 -14.29 14.89
C TYR A 22 2.65 -13.58 14.15
N SER A 23 3.69 -14.29 13.73
CA SER A 23 4.78 -13.71 12.93
C SER A 23 4.28 -13.10 11.63
N ILE A 24 3.38 -13.79 10.93
CA ILE A 24 2.76 -13.29 9.70
C ILE A 24 1.86 -12.09 9.99
N LEU A 25 1.08 -12.13 11.07
CA LEU A 25 0.23 -11.00 11.47
C LEU A 25 1.07 -9.75 11.78
N MET A 26 2.20 -9.91 12.48
CA MET A 26 3.12 -8.79 12.76
C MET A 26 3.74 -8.24 11.47
N ILE A 27 4.17 -9.10 10.55
CA ILE A 27 4.68 -8.68 9.24
C ILE A 27 3.59 -7.92 8.46
N CYS A 28 2.35 -8.40 8.45
CA CYS A 28 1.22 -7.69 7.83
C CYS A 28 0.98 -6.32 8.46
N GLY A 29 1.00 -6.23 9.80
CA GLY A 29 0.85 -4.97 10.53
C GLY A 29 1.97 -3.97 10.23
N ILE A 30 3.23 -4.41 10.22
CA ILE A 30 4.39 -3.57 9.86
C ILE A 30 4.32 -3.13 8.40
N SER A 31 3.94 -4.04 7.50
CA SER A 31 3.75 -3.71 6.08
C SER A 31 2.65 -2.67 5.88
N HIS A 32 1.55 -2.77 6.63
CA HIS A 32 0.47 -1.79 6.59
C HIS A 32 0.93 -0.44 7.14
N PHE A 33 1.66 -0.45 8.26
CA PHE A 33 2.27 0.76 8.82
C PHE A 33 3.14 1.50 7.79
N LEU A 34 4.06 0.80 7.11
CA LEU A 34 4.94 1.39 6.10
C LEU A 34 4.16 1.92 4.89
N ASN A 35 3.17 1.15 4.39
CA ASN A 35 2.35 1.57 3.28
C ASN A 35 1.55 2.84 3.60
N ASP A 36 0.86 2.88 4.73
CA ASP A 36 -0.01 4.00 5.08
C ASP A 36 0.78 5.23 5.53
N MET A 37 1.95 5.04 6.14
CA MET A 37 2.90 6.12 6.40
C MET A 37 3.29 6.83 5.10
N ILE A 38 3.65 6.07 4.07
CA ILE A 38 4.00 6.63 2.76
C ILE A 38 2.81 7.35 2.13
N GLN A 39 1.63 6.75 2.17
CA GLN A 39 0.45 7.34 1.55
C GLN A 39 0.01 8.64 2.21
N SER A 40 0.10 8.73 3.53
CA SER A 40 -0.29 9.93 4.28
C SER A 40 0.69 11.11 4.09
N ILE A 41 1.90 10.85 3.56
CA ILE A 41 2.82 11.90 3.13
C ILE A 41 2.22 12.71 1.96
N ILE A 42 1.53 12.06 1.01
CA ILE A 42 1.04 12.72 -0.21
C ILE A 42 0.16 13.94 0.10
N PRO A 43 -0.94 13.83 0.88
CA PRO A 43 -1.71 15.01 1.24
C PRO A 43 -0.92 15.99 2.12
N SER A 44 0.05 15.53 2.89
CA SER A 44 0.85 16.39 3.78
C SER A 44 1.80 17.33 3.04
N ILE A 45 2.17 17.01 1.79
CA ILE A 45 3.06 17.84 0.97
C ILE A 45 2.31 18.81 0.04
N TYR A 46 0.98 18.81 0.03
CA TYR A 46 0.19 19.71 -0.83
C TYR A 46 0.53 21.19 -0.67
N PRO A 47 0.76 21.73 0.54
CA PRO A 47 1.21 23.11 0.70
C PRO A 47 2.53 23.38 -0.03
N ILE A 48 3.50 22.48 0.07
CA ILE A 48 4.81 22.59 -0.59
C ILE A 48 4.63 22.60 -2.11
N LEU A 49 3.86 21.65 -2.66
CA LEU A 49 3.60 21.59 -4.10
C LEU A 49 2.85 22.81 -4.60
N LYS A 50 1.88 23.30 -3.80
CA LYS A 50 1.14 24.51 -4.12
C LYS A 50 2.05 25.73 -4.24
N ASP A 51 2.91 25.92 -3.26
CA ASP A 51 3.78 27.10 -3.19
C ASP A 51 4.92 27.00 -4.22
N GLN A 52 5.50 25.83 -4.43
CA GLN A 52 6.61 25.60 -5.35
C GLN A 52 6.20 25.75 -6.83
N PHE A 53 5.00 25.34 -7.19
CA PHE A 53 4.52 25.33 -8.58
C PHE A 53 3.40 26.35 -8.85
N ASP A 54 3.07 27.18 -7.88
CA ASP A 54 1.96 28.15 -7.94
C ASP A 54 0.62 27.51 -8.35
N PHE A 55 0.32 26.33 -7.76
CA PHE A 55 -0.89 25.61 -8.08
C PHE A 55 -2.10 26.27 -7.42
N SER A 56 -3.21 26.33 -8.19
CA SER A 56 -4.51 26.68 -7.64
C SER A 56 -5.04 25.58 -6.70
N PHE A 57 -5.97 25.91 -5.82
CA PHE A 57 -6.68 24.92 -4.98
C PHE A 57 -7.42 23.86 -5.81
N ALA A 58 -7.92 24.23 -7.00
CA ALA A 58 -8.55 23.30 -7.92
C ALA A 58 -7.55 22.23 -8.42
N GLN A 59 -6.32 22.63 -8.75
CA GLN A 59 -5.27 21.70 -9.17
C GLN A 59 -4.86 20.75 -8.03
N ILE A 60 -4.74 21.26 -6.80
CA ILE A 60 -4.52 20.41 -5.61
C ILE A 60 -5.69 19.44 -5.40
N GLY A 61 -6.93 19.92 -5.58
CA GLY A 61 -8.11 19.06 -5.53
C GLY A 61 -8.09 17.94 -6.56
N ILE A 62 -7.62 18.22 -7.79
CA ILE A 62 -7.46 17.20 -8.83
C ILE A 62 -6.35 16.21 -8.48
N ILE A 63 -5.22 16.65 -7.91
CA ILE A 63 -4.17 15.74 -7.41
C ILE A 63 -4.77 14.79 -6.36
N THR A 64 -5.53 15.32 -5.42
CA THR A 64 -6.24 14.53 -4.39
C THR A 64 -7.20 13.52 -5.03
N LEU A 65 -8.03 13.98 -5.97
CA LEU A 65 -8.99 13.13 -6.66
C LEU A 65 -8.32 11.98 -7.40
N VAL A 66 -7.27 12.26 -8.17
CA VAL A 66 -6.52 11.26 -8.94
C VAL A 66 -5.87 10.24 -8.00
N PHE A 67 -5.25 10.71 -6.91
CA PHE A 67 -4.68 9.83 -5.89
C PHE A 67 -5.74 8.93 -5.25
N GLN A 68 -6.88 9.49 -4.82
CA GLN A 68 -7.96 8.71 -4.19
C GLN A 68 -8.65 7.76 -5.16
N MET A 69 -8.82 8.14 -6.42
CA MET A 69 -9.37 7.23 -7.43
C MET A 69 -8.46 6.02 -7.64
N THR A 70 -7.16 6.24 -7.76
CA THR A 70 -6.20 5.16 -8.00
C THR A 70 -5.93 4.34 -6.74
N SER A 71 -5.93 4.92 -5.55
CA SER A 71 -5.65 4.20 -4.30
C SER A 71 -6.87 3.50 -3.71
N SER A 72 -8.09 4.05 -3.90
CA SER A 72 -9.29 3.55 -3.21
C SER A 72 -10.30 2.93 -4.16
N ILE A 73 -10.65 3.62 -5.28
CA ILE A 73 -11.68 3.12 -6.22
C ILE A 73 -11.18 1.89 -6.98
N LEU A 74 -9.88 1.75 -7.20
CA LEU A 74 -9.32 0.56 -7.84
C LEU A 74 -9.26 -0.67 -6.90
N GLN A 75 -9.36 -0.51 -5.56
CA GLN A 75 -9.24 -1.64 -4.62
C GLN A 75 -10.25 -2.78 -4.88
N PRO A 76 -11.54 -2.54 -5.14
CA PRO A 76 -12.47 -3.62 -5.45
C PRO A 76 -12.05 -4.42 -6.70
N PHE A 77 -11.53 -3.73 -7.72
CA PHE A 77 -11.11 -4.38 -8.97
C PHE A 77 -9.83 -5.18 -8.79
N THR A 78 -8.82 -4.60 -8.13
CA THR A 78 -7.57 -5.30 -7.82
C THR A 78 -7.79 -6.46 -6.86
N GLY A 79 -8.68 -6.31 -5.87
CA GLY A 79 -9.09 -7.36 -4.95
C GLY A 79 -9.77 -8.52 -5.68
N LEU A 80 -10.76 -8.23 -6.53
CA LEU A 80 -11.46 -9.25 -7.32
C LEU A 80 -10.50 -9.97 -8.29
N TYR A 81 -9.55 -9.24 -8.90
CA TYR A 81 -8.52 -9.84 -9.74
C TYR A 81 -7.59 -10.76 -8.93
N ALA A 82 -7.12 -10.29 -7.77
CA ALA A 82 -6.26 -11.07 -6.88
C ALA A 82 -6.94 -12.33 -6.33
N ASP A 83 -8.27 -12.28 -6.10
CA ASP A 83 -9.05 -13.43 -5.67
C ASP A 83 -9.16 -14.50 -6.75
N ARG A 84 -9.28 -14.08 -8.01
CA ARG A 84 -9.36 -15.00 -9.16
C ARG A 84 -7.98 -15.50 -9.62
N HIS A 85 -6.94 -14.67 -9.46
CA HIS A 85 -5.58 -14.96 -9.91
C HIS A 85 -4.59 -14.69 -8.75
N PRO A 86 -4.58 -15.54 -7.70
CA PRO A 86 -3.69 -15.33 -6.57
C PRO A 86 -2.23 -15.39 -7.03
N ARG A 87 -1.49 -14.31 -6.75
CA ARG A 87 -0.07 -14.17 -7.09
C ARG A 87 0.72 -14.02 -5.78
N PRO A 88 1.71 -14.89 -5.52
CA PRO A 88 2.44 -14.88 -4.25
C PRO A 88 3.13 -13.53 -3.97
N TYR A 89 3.63 -12.86 -4.99
CA TYR A 89 4.40 -11.61 -4.85
C TYR A 89 3.61 -10.35 -5.22
N ALA A 90 2.27 -10.40 -5.28
CA ALA A 90 1.45 -9.25 -5.64
C ALA A 90 1.68 -8.05 -4.69
N LEU A 91 1.86 -8.30 -3.39
CA LEU A 91 2.17 -7.26 -2.39
C LEU A 91 3.49 -6.55 -2.68
N SER A 92 4.55 -7.32 -2.95
CA SER A 92 5.87 -6.76 -3.28
C SER A 92 5.83 -5.95 -4.58
N VAL A 93 5.11 -6.44 -5.59
CA VAL A 93 4.91 -5.72 -6.86
C VAL A 93 4.15 -4.42 -6.63
N GLY A 94 3.07 -4.43 -5.84
CA GLY A 94 2.34 -3.22 -5.45
C GLY A 94 3.26 -2.19 -4.79
N MET A 95 4.13 -2.64 -3.87
CA MET A 95 5.08 -1.75 -3.20
C MET A 95 6.19 -1.23 -4.14
N CYS A 96 6.57 -1.99 -5.19
CA CYS A 96 7.46 -1.49 -6.23
C CYS A 96 6.82 -0.35 -7.04
N PHE A 97 5.51 -0.40 -7.30
CA PHE A 97 4.80 0.74 -7.89
C PHE A 97 4.82 1.95 -6.96
N THR A 98 4.57 1.76 -5.66
CA THR A 98 4.66 2.83 -4.67
C THR A 98 6.06 3.45 -4.65
N LEU A 99 7.12 2.64 -4.66
CA LEU A 99 8.51 3.11 -4.74
C LEU A 99 8.77 3.93 -6.01
N ALA A 100 8.37 3.41 -7.17
CA ALA A 100 8.54 4.11 -8.45
C ALA A 100 7.76 5.44 -8.47
N GLY A 101 6.54 5.45 -7.94
CA GLY A 101 5.73 6.66 -7.82
C GLY A 101 6.32 7.70 -6.88
N LEU A 102 6.91 7.29 -5.73
CA LEU A 102 7.62 8.21 -4.83
C LEU A 102 8.84 8.84 -5.48
N LEU A 103 9.65 8.05 -6.20
CA LEU A 103 10.79 8.57 -6.95
C LEU A 103 10.33 9.54 -8.04
N ALA A 104 9.29 9.16 -8.80
CA ALA A 104 8.71 10.06 -9.80
C ALA A 104 8.19 11.36 -9.17
N LEU A 105 7.55 11.30 -7.99
CA LEU A 105 7.05 12.46 -7.28
C LEU A 105 8.18 13.36 -6.75
N ALA A 106 9.27 12.75 -6.23
CA ALA A 106 10.43 13.48 -5.74
C ALA A 106 11.12 14.34 -6.82
N PHE A 107 11.07 13.90 -8.06
CA PHE A 107 11.72 14.57 -9.21
C PHE A 107 10.70 15.16 -10.20
N ALA A 108 9.42 15.21 -9.85
CA ALA A 108 8.40 15.81 -10.68
C ALA A 108 8.59 17.33 -10.75
N ASN A 109 8.54 17.88 -11.97
CA ASN A 109 8.75 19.30 -12.24
C ASN A 109 7.58 19.96 -13.00
N HIS A 110 6.54 19.18 -13.28
CA HIS A 110 5.33 19.62 -13.98
C HIS A 110 4.09 19.01 -13.35
N TYR A 111 2.97 19.69 -13.47
CA TYR A 111 1.67 19.24 -12.97
C TYR A 111 1.31 17.82 -13.44
N LEU A 112 1.50 17.53 -14.72
CA LEU A 112 1.19 16.22 -15.28
C LEU A 112 2.08 15.12 -14.70
N THR A 113 3.37 15.39 -14.48
CA THR A 113 4.28 14.41 -13.86
C THR A 113 3.91 14.12 -12.41
N ILE A 114 3.41 15.12 -11.67
CA ILE A 114 2.86 14.94 -10.32
C ILE A 114 1.61 14.04 -10.37
N LEU A 115 0.67 14.30 -11.28
CA LEU A 115 -0.53 13.47 -11.44
C LEU A 115 -0.18 12.01 -11.76
N ILE A 116 0.77 11.78 -12.65
CA ILE A 116 1.25 10.43 -12.98
C ILE A 116 1.90 9.77 -11.76
N ALA A 117 2.76 10.50 -11.05
CA ALA A 117 3.47 10.00 -9.88
C ALA A 117 2.50 9.56 -8.77
N VAL A 118 1.52 10.41 -8.41
CA VAL A 118 0.52 10.05 -7.38
C VAL A 118 -0.40 8.93 -7.85
N SER A 119 -0.69 8.83 -9.15
CA SER A 119 -1.45 7.71 -9.71
C SER A 119 -0.71 6.38 -9.54
N ILE A 120 0.59 6.37 -9.77
CA ILE A 120 1.43 5.17 -9.61
C ILE A 120 1.50 4.75 -8.13
N VAL A 121 1.68 5.72 -7.21
CA VAL A 121 1.62 5.42 -5.76
C VAL A 121 0.25 4.86 -5.38
N GLY A 122 -0.84 5.50 -5.84
CA GLY A 122 -2.19 5.06 -5.57
C GLY A 122 -2.47 3.65 -6.12
N PHE A 123 -2.00 3.34 -7.32
CA PHE A 123 -2.13 1.99 -7.89
C PHE A 123 -1.42 0.94 -7.01
N GLY A 124 -0.19 1.21 -6.57
CA GLY A 124 0.53 0.34 -5.64
C GLY A 124 -0.28 0.01 -4.39
N SER A 125 -0.88 1.04 -3.79
CA SER A 125 -1.75 0.93 -2.63
C SER A 125 -3.03 0.13 -2.90
N SER A 126 -3.65 0.31 -4.06
CA SER A 126 -4.88 -0.41 -4.42
C SER A 126 -4.67 -1.91 -4.49
N VAL A 127 -3.47 -2.37 -4.83
CA VAL A 127 -3.07 -3.79 -4.81
C VAL A 127 -2.80 -4.25 -3.39
N PHE A 128 -2.18 -3.38 -2.56
CA PHE A 128 -1.74 -3.72 -1.22
C PHE A 128 -2.90 -4.06 -0.28
N HIS A 129 -3.86 -3.14 -0.09
CA HIS A 129 -4.88 -3.26 0.95
C HIS A 129 -5.72 -4.55 0.87
N PRO A 130 -6.34 -4.91 -0.27
CA PRO A 130 -7.15 -6.12 -0.33
C PRO A 130 -6.30 -7.37 -0.17
N THR A 131 -5.10 -7.41 -0.75
CA THR A 131 -4.22 -8.56 -0.70
C THR A 131 -3.66 -8.78 0.71
N ALA A 132 -3.19 -7.73 1.39
CA ALA A 132 -2.65 -7.80 2.75
C ALA A 132 -3.73 -8.15 3.78
N SER A 133 -4.92 -7.58 3.66
CA SER A 133 -6.08 -7.94 4.50
C SER A 133 -6.45 -9.42 4.35
N ARG A 134 -6.40 -9.95 3.13
CA ARG A 134 -6.64 -11.38 2.87
C ARG A 134 -5.58 -12.27 3.56
N VAL A 135 -4.28 -11.94 3.41
CA VAL A 135 -3.20 -12.69 4.08
C VAL A 135 -3.38 -12.65 5.59
N THR A 136 -3.73 -11.49 6.15
CA THR A 136 -4.05 -11.31 7.57
C THR A 136 -5.17 -12.23 8.03
N GLN A 137 -6.25 -12.34 7.26
CA GLN A 137 -7.36 -13.25 7.58
C GLN A 137 -6.94 -14.72 7.51
N MET A 138 -6.13 -15.11 6.53
CA MET A 138 -5.60 -16.47 6.41
C MET A 138 -4.72 -16.84 7.59
N ALA A 139 -3.87 -15.92 8.06
CA ALA A 139 -2.96 -16.11 9.20
C ALA A 139 -3.67 -16.07 10.57
N SER A 140 -4.97 -15.78 10.61
CA SER A 140 -5.72 -15.54 11.85
C SER A 140 -5.92 -16.78 12.74
N GLY A 141 -5.88 -17.99 12.17
CA GLY A 141 -6.20 -19.23 12.90
C GLY A 141 -7.57 -19.17 13.61
N GLY A 142 -8.56 -18.55 12.95
CA GLY A 142 -9.90 -18.35 13.51
C GLY A 142 -10.10 -17.06 14.33
N LYS A 143 -9.01 -16.39 14.77
CA LYS A 143 -9.05 -15.14 15.55
C LYS A 143 -9.10 -13.91 14.63
N LYS A 144 -10.10 -13.86 13.75
CA LYS A 144 -10.19 -12.82 12.69
C LYS A 144 -10.19 -11.39 13.22
N SER A 145 -10.90 -11.12 14.32
CA SER A 145 -10.96 -9.79 14.93
C SER A 145 -9.59 -9.34 15.44
N LEU A 146 -8.86 -10.23 16.15
CA LEU A 146 -7.50 -9.93 16.63
C LEU A 146 -6.55 -9.66 15.45
N ALA A 147 -6.58 -10.51 14.42
CA ALA A 147 -5.74 -10.36 13.24
C ALA A 147 -6.00 -9.01 12.54
N GLN A 148 -7.28 -8.67 12.35
CA GLN A 148 -7.65 -7.40 11.74
C GLN A 148 -7.29 -6.19 12.63
N SER A 149 -7.38 -6.32 13.96
CA SER A 149 -6.95 -5.25 14.89
C SER A 149 -5.45 -4.99 14.78
N ILE A 150 -4.61 -6.03 14.75
CA ILE A 150 -3.15 -5.88 14.57
C ILE A 150 -2.85 -5.17 13.24
N PHE A 151 -3.53 -5.58 12.17
CA PHE A 151 -3.39 -4.97 10.85
C PHE A 151 -3.76 -3.48 10.86
N GLN A 152 -4.92 -3.13 11.44
CA GLN A 152 -5.42 -1.74 11.49
C GLN A 152 -4.58 -0.84 12.41
N VAL A 153 -4.08 -1.35 13.54
CA VAL A 153 -3.16 -0.59 14.40
C VAL A 153 -1.91 -0.19 13.60
N GLY A 154 -1.40 -1.11 12.77
CA GLY A 154 -0.30 -0.79 11.86
C GLY A 154 -0.67 0.37 10.92
N GLY A 155 -1.75 0.27 10.16
CA GLY A 155 -2.17 1.31 9.22
C GLY A 155 -2.43 2.66 9.89
N ASN A 156 -3.18 2.67 10.98
CA ASN A 156 -3.46 3.91 11.74
C ASN A 156 -2.18 4.56 12.29
N GLY A 157 -1.25 3.75 12.80
CA GLY A 157 0.06 4.23 13.26
C GLY A 157 0.88 4.85 12.13
N GLY A 158 0.89 4.21 10.96
CA GLY A 158 1.53 4.74 9.76
C GLY A 158 0.92 6.06 9.31
N SER A 159 -0.41 6.11 9.19
CA SER A 159 -1.14 7.31 8.80
C SER A 159 -0.91 8.50 9.75
N ALA A 160 -0.73 8.23 11.03
CA ALA A 160 -0.41 9.26 12.03
C ALA A 160 1.05 9.75 11.91
N LEU A 161 1.98 8.85 11.59
CA LEU A 161 3.41 9.19 11.52
C LEU A 161 3.77 9.94 10.23
N GLY A 162 3.11 9.64 9.10
CA GLY A 162 3.45 10.23 7.81
C GLY A 162 3.44 11.76 7.78
N PRO A 163 2.38 12.45 8.25
CA PRO A 163 2.35 13.91 8.35
C PRO A 163 3.48 14.48 9.24
N LEU A 164 3.81 13.81 10.33
CA LEU A 164 4.91 14.21 11.21
C LEU A 164 6.25 14.14 10.48
N LEU A 165 6.49 13.04 9.76
CA LEU A 165 7.72 12.89 8.97
C LEU A 165 7.77 13.87 7.79
N ALA A 166 6.63 14.17 7.17
CA ALA A 166 6.57 15.21 6.15
C ALA A 166 6.95 16.58 6.72
N ALA A 167 6.48 16.93 7.92
CA ALA A 167 6.81 18.18 8.58
C ALA A 167 8.30 18.29 8.99
N ILE A 168 8.90 17.19 9.45
CA ILE A 168 10.29 17.18 9.95
C ILE A 168 11.31 17.02 8.81
N ILE A 169 10.92 16.30 7.75
CA ILE A 169 11.85 15.95 6.67
C ILE A 169 11.54 16.76 5.40
N ILE A 170 10.30 16.67 4.90
CA ILE A 170 10.01 17.20 3.57
C ILE A 170 9.88 18.72 3.60
N LEU A 171 9.28 19.28 4.66
CA LEU A 171 9.11 20.72 4.78
C LEU A 171 10.46 21.47 4.79
N PRO A 172 11.47 21.06 5.59
CA PRO A 172 12.78 21.76 5.59
C PRO A 172 13.69 21.40 4.42
N TYR A 173 13.61 20.17 3.89
CA TYR A 173 14.55 19.71 2.83
C TYR A 173 13.94 19.73 1.42
N GLY A 174 12.65 20.09 1.31
CA GLY A 174 11.95 20.24 0.04
C GLY A 174 11.53 18.92 -0.63
N GLN A 175 10.94 19.05 -1.82
CA GLN A 175 10.31 17.94 -2.56
C GLN A 175 11.27 16.77 -2.81
N HIS A 176 12.53 17.00 -3.12
CA HIS A 176 13.50 15.92 -3.41
C HIS A 176 13.69 14.95 -2.24
N SER A 177 13.48 15.40 -0.99
CA SER A 177 13.58 14.54 0.19
C SER A 177 12.49 13.45 0.27
N ILE A 178 11.44 13.53 -0.55
CA ILE A 178 10.47 12.44 -0.74
C ILE A 178 11.18 11.16 -1.18
N SER A 179 12.29 11.26 -1.94
CA SER A 179 13.10 10.11 -2.35
C SER A 179 13.66 9.29 -1.18
N TRP A 180 13.82 9.86 0.01
CA TRP A 180 14.26 9.11 1.20
C TRP A 180 13.21 8.08 1.65
N PHE A 181 11.92 8.37 1.42
CA PHE A 181 10.84 7.43 1.69
C PHE A 181 10.79 6.27 0.70
N ALA A 182 11.48 6.37 -0.44
CA ALA A 182 11.70 5.24 -1.33
C ALA A 182 12.47 4.09 -0.65
N LEU A 183 13.36 4.42 0.32
CA LEU A 183 14.03 3.40 1.14
C LEU A 183 13.03 2.65 2.03
N ALA A 184 12.04 3.34 2.60
CA ALA A 184 10.98 2.71 3.37
C ALA A 184 10.10 1.82 2.47
N ALA A 185 9.78 2.28 1.25
CA ALA A 185 9.04 1.49 0.27
C ALA A 185 9.83 0.25 -0.18
N LEU A 186 11.13 0.38 -0.38
CA LEU A 186 12.01 -0.75 -0.71
C LEU A 186 12.06 -1.77 0.43
N LEU A 187 12.22 -1.30 1.67
CA LEU A 187 12.19 -2.16 2.86
C LEU A 187 10.86 -2.90 2.96
N ALA A 188 9.75 -2.20 2.76
CA ALA A 188 8.42 -2.81 2.76
C ALA A 188 8.29 -3.87 1.65
N ALA A 189 8.77 -3.60 0.43
CA ALA A 189 8.75 -4.55 -0.66
C ALA A 189 9.54 -5.83 -0.33
N LEU A 190 10.73 -5.70 0.30
CA LEU A 190 11.55 -6.82 0.74
C LEU A 190 10.88 -7.63 1.86
N ILE A 191 10.26 -6.96 2.84
CA ILE A 191 9.49 -7.62 3.90
C ILE A 191 8.33 -8.42 3.28
N MET A 192 7.63 -7.85 2.29
CA MET A 192 6.49 -8.49 1.64
C MET A 192 6.86 -9.68 0.77
N VAL A 193 8.12 -9.83 0.33
CA VAL A 193 8.61 -11.07 -0.31
C VAL A 193 8.44 -12.26 0.64
N ARG A 194 8.64 -12.06 1.95
CA ARG A 194 8.44 -13.12 2.96
C ARG A 194 6.98 -13.56 3.05
N LEU A 195 6.03 -12.62 2.87
CA LEU A 195 4.60 -12.96 2.81
C LEU A 195 4.25 -13.74 1.55
N GLY A 196 4.89 -13.43 0.42
CA GLY A 196 4.69 -14.16 -0.82
C GLY A 196 5.26 -15.59 -0.78
N ALA A 197 6.29 -15.81 0.02
CA ALA A 197 6.91 -17.13 0.20
C ALA A 197 6.16 -18.02 1.22
N TRP A 198 5.26 -17.45 2.01
CA TRP A 198 4.41 -18.16 2.99
C TRP A 198 3.12 -18.62 2.38
#